data_1b2cf302795cea4aeb068ea630119d1b
#
_entry.id   1b2cf302795cea4aeb068ea630119d1b
#
_cell.length_a   1.000
_cell.length_b   1.000
_cell.length_c   1.000
_cell.angle_alpha   90.00
_cell.angle_beta   90.00
_cell.angle_gamma   90.00
#
_symmetry.space_group_name_H-M   'P 1'
#
loop_
_entity.id
_entity.type
_entity.pdbx_description
1 polymer ?
#
loop_
_entity_poly.entity_id
_entity_poly.type
_entity_poly.pdbx_seq_one_letter_code
_entity_poly.pdbx_strand_id
1 'polypeptide(L)'
;MNRVTTIVGAGAVLDFDLPTGVSKPTTEHITNTILNSEMKNVLTQNDIVEVREIHQILKREYPCVLNFERIFHVLEMFVAYGWVWQHPNSLPKTTKMYPVFAPFTSPKWLFNFDNVKQALDNVLLTIMEVVNSYNAPYLADPSNNAWYRDFWNDYDGSWDVISLNYDTTVDHTLPECEDGFDDIPDQPDFQHFVPQKLYENKRGCSTMCHIHGCIEFFDSRYKEEVYQKEFIKYRFHDLCKYPSYEKVRDMFMGSSKSSPSNQAGEQFVNTPIITGLMKTDKLNILPFAFYHTHLYNCVMRSNSLLIVGYSFGDLYINQLLEWMELIHGEKKRVVLIDYWKLLNDNVKKSGDVRDMMIQKTYDEEISDALGTFLCRMTGESDFYNAVKSFNSFDRTGPMISKNGCLMLFIGGFKEATKHRDKIYEFLNS
;
A
#
# COMPACT_ATOMS: atom_id res chain seq x y z
N MET A 1 -16.41 -4.35 -23.44
CA MET A 1 -16.29 -4.78 -22.04
C MET A 1 -16.06 -3.54 -21.19
N ASN A 2 -16.81 -3.41 -20.13
CA ASN A 2 -16.63 -2.33 -19.18
C ASN A 2 -15.36 -2.59 -18.34
N ARG A 3 -14.62 -1.55 -18.08
CA ARG A 3 -13.38 -1.60 -17.32
C ARG A 3 -13.52 -0.72 -16.08
N VAL A 4 -13.24 -1.27 -14.92
CA VAL A 4 -13.38 -0.59 -13.62
C VAL A 4 -12.00 -0.36 -13.02
N THR A 5 -11.69 0.88 -12.71
CA THR A 5 -10.51 1.19 -11.90
C THR A 5 -10.78 0.80 -10.44
N THR A 6 -9.85 0.09 -9.82
CA THR A 6 -10.05 -0.41 -8.46
C THR A 6 -8.85 -0.07 -7.59
N ILE A 7 -9.10 0.52 -6.43
CA ILE A 7 -8.08 0.78 -5.40
C ILE A 7 -8.31 -0.17 -4.23
N VAL A 8 -7.30 -0.98 -3.93
CA VAL A 8 -7.35 -1.97 -2.86
C VAL A 8 -6.37 -1.59 -1.75
N GLY A 9 -6.90 -1.33 -0.56
CA GLY A 9 -6.11 -1.06 0.64
C GLY A 9 -6.21 -2.18 1.67
N ALA A 10 -5.53 -2.03 2.81
CA ALA A 10 -5.41 -3.06 3.84
C ALA A 10 -6.75 -3.56 4.41
N GLY A 11 -7.80 -2.73 4.37
CA GLY A 11 -9.14 -3.14 4.79
C GLY A 11 -9.76 -4.26 3.96
N ALA A 12 -9.30 -4.49 2.73
CA ALA A 12 -9.83 -5.52 1.85
C ALA A 12 -9.62 -6.95 2.35
N VAL A 13 -8.59 -7.18 3.16
CA VAL A 13 -8.23 -8.51 3.71
C VAL A 13 -8.56 -8.64 5.21
N LEU A 14 -9.08 -7.59 5.85
CA LEU A 14 -9.40 -7.63 7.29
C LEU A 14 -10.56 -8.57 7.63
N ASP A 15 -11.40 -8.91 6.65
CA ASP A 15 -12.52 -9.84 6.82
C ASP A 15 -12.16 -11.30 6.55
N PHE A 16 -10.87 -11.60 6.25
CA PHE A 16 -10.43 -12.97 6.01
C PHE A 16 -10.64 -13.86 7.25
N ASP A 17 -11.12 -15.07 7.00
CA ASP A 17 -11.14 -16.14 7.98
C ASP A 17 -9.73 -16.74 8.06
N LEU A 18 -8.95 -16.27 9.03
CA LEU A 18 -7.55 -16.66 9.23
C LEU A 18 -7.43 -17.82 10.21
N PRO A 19 -6.40 -18.68 10.08
CA PRO A 19 -6.12 -19.73 11.06
C PRO A 19 -5.92 -19.19 12.47
N THR A 20 -6.18 -20.02 13.47
CA THR A 20 -5.95 -19.66 14.87
C THR A 20 -4.50 -19.25 15.11
N GLY A 21 -4.32 -18.09 15.71
CA GLY A 21 -2.99 -17.53 16.01
C GLY A 21 -2.42 -16.62 14.93
N VAL A 22 -3.06 -16.50 13.77
CA VAL A 22 -2.69 -15.53 12.74
C VAL A 22 -3.44 -14.22 13.01
N SER A 23 -2.70 -13.13 13.11
CA SER A 23 -3.26 -11.79 13.34
C SER A 23 -3.57 -11.08 12.03
N LYS A 24 -4.59 -10.22 12.06
CA LYS A 24 -4.93 -9.36 10.91
C LYS A 24 -3.83 -8.32 10.67
N PRO A 25 -3.50 -7.99 9.43
CA PRO A 25 -2.37 -7.11 9.08
C PRO A 25 -2.71 -5.63 9.26
N THR A 26 -3.08 -5.24 10.45
CA THR A 26 -3.30 -3.82 10.75
C THR A 26 -1.96 -3.11 10.92
N THR A 27 -1.93 -1.80 10.63
CA THR A 27 -0.77 -0.94 10.87
C THR A 27 -0.30 -1.03 12.32
N GLU A 28 -1.25 -1.14 13.26
CA GLU A 28 -0.96 -1.31 14.68
C GLU A 28 -0.27 -2.66 14.96
N HIS A 29 -0.76 -3.76 14.38
CA HIS A 29 -0.16 -5.08 14.56
C HIS A 29 1.28 -5.11 14.04
N ILE A 30 1.53 -4.60 12.84
CA ILE A 30 2.89 -4.50 12.28
C ILE A 30 3.79 -3.68 13.20
N THR A 31 3.32 -2.50 13.66
CA THR A 31 4.09 -1.64 14.57
C THR A 31 4.44 -2.36 15.87
N ASN A 32 3.47 -3.02 16.49
CA ASN A 32 3.66 -3.76 17.72
C ASN A 32 4.60 -4.95 17.55
N THR A 33 4.52 -5.67 16.44
CA THR A 33 5.45 -6.78 16.13
C THR A 33 6.88 -6.28 16.05
N ILE A 34 7.12 -5.17 15.36
CA ILE A 34 8.44 -4.53 15.28
C ILE A 34 8.94 -4.10 16.67
N LEU A 35 8.09 -3.45 17.47
CA LEU A 35 8.48 -2.91 18.78
C LEU A 35 8.68 -3.98 19.86
N ASN A 36 7.91 -5.08 19.82
CA ASN A 36 7.90 -6.11 20.85
C ASN A 36 8.82 -7.29 20.57
N SER A 37 9.47 -7.30 19.41
CA SER A 37 10.37 -8.39 18.99
C SER A 37 9.66 -9.77 18.93
N GLU A 38 8.40 -9.79 18.56
CA GLU A 38 7.67 -11.05 18.41
C GLU A 38 8.32 -11.93 17.33
N MET A 39 9.02 -11.31 16.38
CA MET A 39 9.78 -11.97 15.31
C MET A 39 11.26 -12.13 15.68
N LYS A 40 11.55 -12.83 16.77
CA LYS A 40 12.90 -13.01 17.31
C LYS A 40 13.95 -13.56 16.32
N ASN A 41 13.51 -14.23 15.27
CA ASN A 41 14.41 -14.81 14.26
C ASN A 41 14.83 -13.80 13.20
N VAL A 42 14.19 -12.63 13.15
CA VAL A 42 14.40 -11.60 12.12
C VAL A 42 15.12 -10.40 12.71
N LEU A 43 14.64 -9.87 13.84
CA LEU A 43 15.24 -8.71 14.49
C LEU A 43 16.32 -9.14 15.49
N THR A 44 17.50 -8.55 15.38
CA THR A 44 18.56 -8.70 16.40
C THR A 44 18.24 -7.86 17.64
N GLN A 45 18.89 -8.15 18.77
CA GLN A 45 18.67 -7.39 19.99
C GLN A 45 19.08 -5.91 19.84
N ASN A 46 20.08 -5.62 18.99
CA ASN A 46 20.52 -4.26 18.73
C ASN A 46 19.50 -3.51 17.86
N ASP A 47 18.95 -4.13 16.82
CA ASP A 47 17.92 -3.52 15.97
C ASP A 47 16.68 -3.12 16.77
N ILE A 48 16.31 -3.95 17.75
CA ILE A 48 15.17 -3.68 18.62
C ILE A 48 15.42 -2.43 19.48
N VAL A 49 16.63 -2.27 20.01
CA VAL A 49 17.00 -1.12 20.84
C VAL A 49 16.91 0.16 20.00
N GLU A 50 17.49 0.19 18.81
CA GLU A 50 17.46 1.36 17.93
C GLU A 50 16.04 1.72 17.49
N VAL A 51 15.26 0.75 17.07
CA VAL A 51 13.86 0.95 16.66
C VAL A 51 13.00 1.48 17.82
N ARG A 52 13.16 0.95 19.03
CA ARG A 52 12.45 1.44 20.22
C ARG A 52 12.84 2.87 20.58
N GLU A 53 14.09 3.20 20.46
CA GLU A 53 14.58 4.54 20.74
C GLU A 53 14.05 5.56 19.72
N ILE A 54 14.08 5.22 18.43
CA ILE A 54 13.43 6.02 17.37
C ILE A 54 11.93 6.23 17.70
N HIS A 55 11.24 5.17 18.07
CA HIS A 55 9.82 5.25 18.44
C HIS A 55 9.60 6.17 19.67
N GLN A 56 10.45 6.09 20.69
CA GLN A 56 10.34 6.96 21.87
C GLN A 56 10.57 8.43 21.54
N ILE A 57 11.52 8.73 20.67
CA ILE A 57 11.79 10.09 20.21
C ILE A 57 10.60 10.62 19.39
N LEU A 58 10.12 9.84 18.43
CA LEU A 58 8.94 10.20 17.65
C LEU A 58 7.73 10.45 18.52
N LYS A 59 7.50 9.61 19.53
CA LYS A 59 6.37 9.78 20.47
C LYS A 59 6.47 11.05 21.30
N ARG A 60 7.69 11.46 21.66
CA ARG A 60 7.93 12.67 22.46
C ARG A 60 7.82 13.94 21.63
N GLU A 61 8.44 13.95 20.44
CA GLU A 61 8.57 15.15 19.61
C GLU A 61 7.40 15.30 18.61
N TYR A 62 6.80 14.17 18.22
CA TYR A 62 5.72 14.12 17.23
C TYR A 62 4.58 13.21 17.72
N PRO A 63 3.76 13.66 18.70
CA PRO A 63 2.74 12.82 19.33
C PRO A 63 1.58 12.40 18.43
N CYS A 64 1.50 12.90 17.20
CA CYS A 64 0.53 12.43 16.21
C CYS A 64 0.83 10.98 15.81
N VAL A 65 -0.15 10.29 15.26
CA VAL A 65 -0.19 8.86 14.96
C VAL A 65 1.17 8.26 14.60
N LEU A 66 1.69 7.45 15.53
CA LEU A 66 2.95 6.74 15.41
C LEU A 66 2.68 5.35 14.86
N ASN A 67 3.26 5.06 13.70
CA ASN A 67 3.18 3.76 13.08
C ASN A 67 4.55 3.32 12.54
N PHE A 68 4.63 2.10 12.06
CA PHE A 68 5.86 1.52 11.51
C PHE A 68 6.40 2.33 10.32
N GLU A 69 5.55 2.98 9.53
CA GLU A 69 5.99 3.77 8.37
C GLU A 69 6.87 4.96 8.77
N ARG A 70 6.58 5.60 9.91
CA ARG A 70 7.42 6.68 10.43
C ARG A 70 8.75 6.19 10.98
N ILE A 71 8.74 5.03 11.64
CA ILE A 71 9.99 4.38 12.11
C ILE A 71 10.86 4.04 10.90
N PHE A 72 10.26 3.41 9.91
CA PHE A 72 10.93 3.03 8.68
C PHE A 72 11.52 4.25 7.96
N HIS A 73 10.76 5.33 7.85
CA HIS A 73 11.21 6.57 7.24
C HIS A 73 12.46 7.15 7.92
N VAL A 74 12.50 7.16 9.26
CA VAL A 74 13.69 7.63 9.99
C VAL A 74 14.91 6.75 9.68
N LEU A 75 14.74 5.42 9.64
CA LEU A 75 15.82 4.51 9.26
C LEU A 75 16.28 4.73 7.81
N GLU A 76 15.37 4.93 6.87
CA GLU A 76 15.72 5.25 5.48
C GLU A 76 16.54 6.54 5.37
N MET A 77 16.16 7.58 6.11
CA MET A 77 16.89 8.84 6.12
C MET A 77 18.31 8.67 6.67
N PHE A 78 18.47 7.85 7.72
CA PHE A 78 19.79 7.53 8.25
C PHE A 78 20.62 6.71 7.24
N VAL A 79 20.02 5.78 6.51
CA VAL A 79 20.73 5.04 5.47
C VAL A 79 21.10 5.96 4.32
N ALA A 80 20.19 6.80 3.86
CA ALA A 80 20.41 7.70 2.73
C ALA A 80 21.53 8.72 2.98
N TYR A 81 21.62 9.27 4.19
CA TYR A 81 22.54 10.35 4.51
C TYR A 81 23.64 9.98 5.53
N GLY A 82 23.54 8.80 6.16
CA GLY A 82 24.42 8.44 7.27
C GLY A 82 25.89 8.30 6.88
N TRP A 83 26.19 7.80 5.67
CA TRP A 83 27.55 7.72 5.18
C TRP A 83 28.20 9.10 5.06
N VAL A 84 27.45 10.09 4.59
CA VAL A 84 27.88 11.48 4.46
C VAL A 84 28.19 12.09 5.81
N TRP A 85 27.39 11.79 6.83
CA TRP A 85 27.61 12.29 8.19
C TRP A 85 28.83 11.67 8.85
N GLN A 86 29.12 10.42 8.58
CA GLN A 86 30.29 9.72 9.12
C GLN A 86 31.60 10.13 8.42
N HIS A 87 31.53 10.58 7.16
CA HIS A 87 32.69 10.90 6.34
C HIS A 87 32.65 12.34 5.75
N PRO A 88 32.49 13.38 6.60
CA PRO A 88 32.25 14.74 6.12
C PRO A 88 33.42 15.33 5.31
N ASN A 89 34.62 14.74 5.40
CA ASN A 89 35.82 15.20 4.70
C ASN A 89 36.05 14.48 3.35
N SER A 90 35.32 13.43 3.05
CA SER A 90 35.45 12.66 1.82
C SER A 90 34.63 13.21 0.66
N LEU A 91 33.76 14.19 0.92
CA LEU A 91 32.89 14.80 -0.07
C LEU A 91 33.46 16.09 -0.67
N PRO A 92 33.18 16.38 -1.94
CA PRO A 92 33.50 17.66 -2.54
C PRO A 92 32.92 18.82 -1.71
N LYS A 93 33.67 19.92 -1.59
CA LYS A 93 33.28 21.11 -0.79
C LYS A 93 31.92 21.72 -1.16
N THR A 94 31.40 21.39 -2.33
CA THR A 94 30.12 21.86 -2.86
C THR A 94 28.89 21.06 -2.33
N THR A 95 29.10 19.94 -1.65
CA THR A 95 28.04 19.02 -1.21
C THR A 95 27.73 19.07 0.28
N LYS A 96 28.06 20.19 0.97
CA LYS A 96 27.92 20.33 2.42
C LYS A 96 26.50 20.67 2.92
N MET A 97 25.49 20.63 2.08
CA MET A 97 24.11 20.83 2.52
C MET A 97 23.39 19.49 2.66
N TYR A 98 23.57 18.86 3.84
CA TYR A 98 22.73 17.70 4.16
C TYR A 98 21.61 18.10 5.09
N PRO A 99 20.48 17.40 4.99
CA PRO A 99 19.39 17.57 5.95
C PRO A 99 19.90 17.30 7.38
N VAL A 100 19.62 18.20 8.30
CA VAL A 100 19.84 17.99 9.72
C VAL A 100 18.52 17.52 10.31
N PHE A 101 18.49 16.28 10.75
CA PHE A 101 17.27 15.68 11.33
C PHE A 101 17.31 15.79 12.86
N ALA A 102 17.04 17.00 13.38
CA ALA A 102 16.78 17.14 14.80
C ALA A 102 15.42 16.44 15.12
N PRO A 103 15.31 15.73 16.24
CA PRO A 103 16.26 15.53 17.33
C PRO A 103 17.25 14.37 17.15
N PHE A 104 17.24 13.71 15.97
CA PHE A 104 17.98 12.48 15.72
C PHE A 104 19.49 12.71 15.48
N THR A 105 19.93 13.92 15.26
CA THR A 105 21.34 14.29 15.04
C THR A 105 22.08 14.67 16.33
N SER A 106 21.61 14.24 17.47
CA SER A 106 22.32 14.40 18.75
C SER A 106 23.62 13.58 18.73
N PRO A 107 24.74 14.06 19.38
CA PRO A 107 25.96 13.28 19.54
C PRO A 107 25.78 11.92 20.24
N LYS A 108 24.66 11.73 20.93
CA LYS A 108 24.23 10.44 21.48
C LYS A 108 23.94 9.38 20.43
N TRP A 109 23.61 9.81 19.21
CA TRP A 109 23.16 8.98 18.10
C TRP A 109 24.28 8.85 17.06
N LEU A 110 25.47 8.50 17.50
CA LEU A 110 26.52 8.01 16.61
C LEU A 110 26.11 6.61 16.16
N PHE A 111 25.09 6.53 15.32
CA PHE A 111 24.74 5.27 14.66
C PHE A 111 25.93 4.79 13.84
N ASN A 112 26.31 3.56 14.05
CA ASN A 112 27.11 2.86 13.06
C ASN A 112 26.20 2.67 11.83
N PHE A 113 26.61 3.22 10.69
CA PHE A 113 25.87 3.14 9.43
C PHE A 113 25.47 1.70 9.07
N ASP A 114 26.36 0.73 9.29
CA ASP A 114 26.08 -0.67 9.00
C ASP A 114 24.99 -1.25 9.92
N ASN A 115 24.94 -0.85 11.17
CA ASN A 115 23.89 -1.27 12.10
C ASN A 115 22.53 -0.69 11.71
N VAL A 116 22.47 0.57 11.31
CA VAL A 116 21.21 1.20 10.86
C VAL A 116 20.70 0.55 9.58
N LYS A 117 21.60 0.25 8.65
CA LYS A 117 21.23 -0.44 7.42
C LYS A 117 20.68 -1.84 7.71
N GLN A 118 21.33 -2.58 8.60
CA GLN A 118 20.85 -3.88 9.04
C GLN A 118 19.50 -3.77 9.75
N ALA A 119 19.30 -2.75 10.60
CA ALA A 119 18.03 -2.49 11.25
C ALA A 119 16.90 -2.20 10.21
N LEU A 120 17.20 -1.42 9.18
CA LEU A 120 16.26 -1.15 8.09
C LEU A 120 15.87 -2.45 7.37
N ASP A 121 16.85 -3.25 6.98
CA ASP A 121 16.63 -4.54 6.29
C ASP A 121 15.80 -5.50 7.15
N ASN A 122 16.08 -5.56 8.46
CA ASN A 122 15.35 -6.42 9.39
C ASN A 122 13.93 -5.94 9.67
N VAL A 123 13.71 -4.62 9.77
CA VAL A 123 12.36 -4.05 9.88
C VAL A 123 11.56 -4.36 8.62
N LEU A 124 12.16 -4.20 7.45
CA LEU A 124 11.53 -4.53 6.18
C LEU A 124 11.12 -6.01 6.11
N LEU A 125 12.05 -6.91 6.45
CA LEU A 125 11.76 -8.33 6.49
C LEU A 125 10.66 -8.67 7.52
N THR A 126 10.64 -7.99 8.68
CA THR A 126 9.56 -8.17 9.66
C THR A 126 8.20 -7.77 9.10
N ILE A 127 8.13 -6.66 8.37
CA ILE A 127 6.89 -6.23 7.70
C ILE A 127 6.44 -7.32 6.70
N MET A 128 7.35 -7.81 5.89
CA MET A 128 7.05 -8.84 4.89
C MET A 128 6.62 -10.17 5.52
N GLU A 129 7.24 -10.59 6.64
CA GLU A 129 6.82 -11.79 7.40
C GLU A 129 5.41 -11.64 7.99
N VAL A 130 5.08 -10.48 8.53
CA VAL A 130 3.71 -10.22 9.01
C VAL A 130 2.71 -10.30 7.86
N VAL A 131 3.05 -9.72 6.71
CA VAL A 131 2.19 -9.82 5.52
C VAL A 131 2.06 -11.26 5.05
N ASN A 132 3.15 -12.01 4.97
CA ASN A 132 3.11 -13.41 4.55
C ASN A 132 2.33 -14.30 5.53
N SER A 133 2.28 -13.95 6.80
CA SER A 133 1.57 -14.74 7.81
C SER A 133 0.08 -14.93 7.51
N TYR A 134 -0.57 -13.98 6.84
CA TYR A 134 -1.96 -14.12 6.38
C TYR A 134 -2.07 -14.44 4.89
N ASN A 135 -1.10 -14.01 4.08
CA ASN A 135 -1.07 -14.25 2.64
C ASN A 135 -0.90 -15.75 2.34
N ALA A 136 0.09 -16.41 2.94
CA ALA A 136 0.36 -17.82 2.71
C ALA A 136 -0.82 -18.76 3.07
N PRO A 137 -1.53 -18.62 4.21
CA PRO A 137 -2.74 -19.38 4.47
C PRO A 137 -3.85 -19.18 3.45
N TYR A 138 -4.05 -17.95 2.95
CA TYR A 138 -5.01 -17.68 1.89
C TYR A 138 -4.64 -18.42 0.59
N LEU A 139 -3.35 -18.34 0.19
CA LEU A 139 -2.86 -19.02 -1.01
C LEU A 139 -2.94 -20.55 -0.91
N ALA A 140 -2.70 -21.10 0.28
CA ALA A 140 -2.78 -22.54 0.52
C ALA A 140 -4.21 -23.09 0.45
N ASP A 141 -5.19 -22.33 0.92
CA ASP A 141 -6.61 -22.71 0.89
C ASP A 141 -7.53 -21.48 0.67
N PRO A 142 -7.71 -21.04 -0.58
CA PRO A 142 -8.60 -19.93 -0.91
C PRO A 142 -10.08 -20.23 -0.63
N SER A 143 -10.46 -21.50 -0.41
CA SER A 143 -11.87 -21.89 -0.20
C SER A 143 -12.45 -21.30 1.08
N ASN A 144 -11.63 -21.09 2.11
CA ASN A 144 -12.04 -20.47 3.37
C ASN A 144 -12.51 -19.01 3.16
N ASN A 145 -12.06 -18.37 2.09
CA ASN A 145 -12.42 -17.01 1.71
C ASN A 145 -13.03 -16.97 0.30
N ALA A 146 -13.88 -17.95 -0.04
CA ALA A 146 -14.52 -18.06 -1.36
C ALA A 146 -15.25 -16.78 -1.78
N TRP A 147 -15.87 -16.08 -0.79
CA TRP A 147 -16.54 -14.79 -1.02
C TRP A 147 -15.63 -13.74 -1.68
N TYR A 148 -14.34 -13.73 -1.33
CA TYR A 148 -13.34 -12.81 -1.88
C TYR A 148 -13.01 -13.17 -3.33
N ARG A 149 -12.72 -14.46 -3.57
CA ARG A 149 -12.44 -14.98 -4.92
C ARG A 149 -13.65 -14.77 -5.84
N ASP A 150 -14.83 -15.12 -5.38
CA ASP A 150 -16.06 -15.05 -6.19
C ASP A 150 -16.40 -13.61 -6.57
N PHE A 151 -16.14 -12.64 -5.67
CA PHE A 151 -16.31 -11.22 -5.99
C PHE A 151 -15.45 -10.77 -7.17
N TRP A 152 -14.19 -11.16 -7.21
CA TRP A 152 -13.31 -10.73 -8.27
C TRP A 152 -13.59 -11.44 -9.60
N ASN A 153 -13.97 -12.71 -9.56
CA ASN A 153 -14.13 -13.54 -10.75
C ASN A 153 -15.54 -13.48 -11.38
N ASP A 154 -16.57 -13.13 -10.62
CA ASP A 154 -17.95 -13.10 -11.14
C ASP A 154 -18.27 -11.83 -11.93
N TYR A 155 -17.38 -10.85 -11.97
CA TYR A 155 -17.58 -9.65 -12.76
C TYR A 155 -17.37 -9.91 -14.25
N ASP A 156 -18.39 -9.60 -15.09
CA ASP A 156 -18.35 -9.78 -16.57
C ASP A 156 -17.57 -8.65 -17.29
N GLY A 157 -16.69 -7.97 -16.64
CA GLY A 157 -15.82 -6.92 -17.18
C GLY A 157 -14.35 -7.21 -16.90
N SER A 158 -13.55 -6.17 -16.91
CA SER A 158 -12.15 -6.24 -16.51
C SER A 158 -11.85 -5.22 -15.41
N TRP A 159 -10.90 -5.59 -14.55
CA TRP A 159 -10.43 -4.76 -13.45
C TRP A 159 -9.09 -4.12 -13.81
N ASP A 160 -8.94 -2.83 -13.54
CA ASP A 160 -7.63 -2.21 -13.39
C ASP A 160 -7.33 -2.08 -11.89
N VAL A 161 -6.69 -3.09 -11.33
CA VAL A 161 -6.43 -3.18 -9.89
C VAL A 161 -5.17 -2.42 -9.53
N ILE A 162 -5.32 -1.47 -8.62
CA ILE A 162 -4.24 -0.71 -8.01
C ILE A 162 -4.15 -1.12 -6.54
N SER A 163 -3.21 -1.97 -6.22
CA SER A 163 -2.99 -2.43 -4.85
C SER A 163 -2.07 -1.49 -4.09
N LEU A 164 -2.54 -1.05 -2.93
CA LEU A 164 -1.75 -0.35 -1.91
C LEU A 164 -1.19 -1.34 -0.87
N ASN A 165 -1.61 -2.61 -0.97
CA ASN A 165 -1.19 -3.68 -0.08
C ASN A 165 0.11 -4.30 -0.55
N TYR A 166 0.82 -4.91 0.38
CA TYR A 166 2.04 -5.66 0.10
C TYR A 166 1.80 -7.16 -0.13
N ASP A 167 0.57 -7.64 0.10
CA ASP A 167 0.17 -9.03 -0.17
C ASP A 167 -0.12 -9.28 -1.65
N THR A 168 -0.20 -10.55 -2.05
CA THR A 168 -0.48 -11.00 -3.41
C THR A 168 -1.83 -11.72 -3.51
N THR A 169 -2.76 -11.46 -2.60
CA THR A 169 -4.06 -12.16 -2.54
C THR A 169 -4.91 -11.91 -3.77
N VAL A 170 -4.93 -10.69 -4.31
CA VAL A 170 -5.68 -10.35 -5.52
C VAL A 170 -5.04 -10.98 -6.76
N ASP A 171 -3.71 -10.99 -6.85
CA ASP A 171 -2.97 -11.59 -7.97
C ASP A 171 -3.35 -13.06 -8.19
N HIS A 172 -3.36 -13.82 -7.10
CA HIS A 172 -3.72 -15.24 -7.13
C HIS A 172 -5.23 -15.49 -7.28
N THR A 173 -6.03 -14.45 -7.16
CA THR A 173 -7.49 -14.52 -7.29
C THR A 173 -7.95 -14.21 -8.70
N LEU A 174 -7.30 -13.27 -9.39
CA LEU A 174 -7.62 -12.88 -10.75
C LEU A 174 -6.77 -13.67 -11.75
N PRO A 175 -7.31 -14.69 -12.40
CA PRO A 175 -6.57 -15.41 -13.42
C PRO A 175 -6.27 -14.49 -14.62
N GLU A 176 -5.13 -14.70 -15.26
CA GLU A 176 -4.71 -13.96 -16.46
C GLU A 176 -4.61 -12.44 -16.28
N CYS A 177 -4.25 -11.98 -15.08
CA CYS A 177 -4.05 -10.57 -14.80
C CYS A 177 -2.67 -10.12 -15.30
N GLU A 178 -2.62 -9.02 -16.09
CA GLU A 178 -1.35 -8.46 -16.59
C GLU A 178 -0.76 -7.50 -15.55
N ASP A 179 0.39 -7.82 -15.01
CA ASP A 179 1.12 -7.00 -14.04
C ASP A 179 2.41 -6.36 -14.61
N GLY A 180 2.68 -6.62 -15.88
CA GLY A 180 3.87 -6.12 -16.57
C GLY A 180 5.12 -6.98 -16.37
N PHE A 181 5.07 -8.08 -15.61
CA PHE A 181 6.19 -8.99 -15.48
C PHE A 181 6.16 -10.12 -16.51
N ASP A 182 7.34 -10.58 -16.92
CA ASP A 182 7.51 -11.65 -17.91
C ASP A 182 8.70 -12.54 -17.58
N ASP A 183 8.60 -13.78 -18.03
CA ASP A 183 9.67 -14.75 -17.91
C ASP A 183 10.89 -14.35 -18.76
N ILE A 184 12.07 -14.56 -18.23
CA ILE A 184 13.30 -14.37 -18.97
C ILE A 184 13.71 -15.74 -19.55
N PRO A 185 13.94 -15.84 -20.86
CA PRO A 185 14.52 -17.04 -21.43
C PRO A 185 15.80 -17.45 -20.67
N ASP A 186 15.90 -18.71 -20.30
CA ASP A 186 17.03 -19.26 -19.55
C ASP A 186 17.16 -18.81 -18.07
N GLN A 187 16.17 -18.10 -17.51
CA GLN A 187 16.14 -17.70 -16.11
C GLN A 187 14.76 -17.96 -15.46
N PRO A 188 14.44 -19.21 -15.13
CA PRO A 188 13.11 -19.57 -14.61
C PRO A 188 12.88 -19.14 -13.15
N ASP A 189 13.88 -18.57 -12.48
CA ASP A 189 13.82 -18.28 -11.05
C ASP A 189 13.07 -16.98 -10.73
N PHE A 190 12.90 -16.06 -11.68
CA PHE A 190 12.23 -14.79 -11.51
C PHE A 190 11.81 -14.17 -12.84
N GLN A 191 10.86 -13.25 -12.77
CA GLN A 191 10.34 -12.45 -13.88
C GLN A 191 10.90 -11.04 -13.82
N HIS A 192 11.14 -10.42 -14.97
CA HIS A 192 11.49 -9.01 -15.03
C HIS A 192 10.38 -8.16 -15.60
N PHE A 193 10.41 -6.87 -15.28
CA PHE A 193 9.36 -5.94 -15.70
C PHE A 193 9.53 -5.54 -17.16
N VAL A 194 8.49 -5.78 -17.96
CA VAL A 194 8.35 -5.45 -19.37
C VAL A 194 7.20 -4.45 -19.53
N PRO A 195 7.47 -3.14 -19.57
CA PRO A 195 6.42 -2.12 -19.57
C PRO A 195 5.38 -2.30 -20.68
N GLN A 196 5.79 -2.82 -21.84
CA GLN A 196 4.92 -3.06 -22.98
C GLN A 196 3.74 -3.97 -22.61
N LYS A 197 3.94 -5.00 -21.81
CA LYS A 197 2.87 -5.91 -21.38
C LYS A 197 1.73 -5.18 -20.68
N LEU A 198 2.06 -4.24 -19.80
CA LEU A 198 1.07 -3.45 -19.09
C LEU A 198 0.26 -2.54 -20.04
N TYR A 199 0.87 -2.08 -21.15
CA TYR A 199 0.23 -1.14 -22.09
C TYR A 199 -0.33 -1.79 -23.35
N GLU A 200 0.15 -2.95 -23.76
CA GLU A 200 -0.33 -3.69 -24.93
C GLU A 200 -1.74 -4.28 -24.74
N ASN A 201 -2.26 -4.15 -23.56
CA ASN A 201 -3.60 -4.40 -23.09
C ASN A 201 -4.48 -5.21 -24.04
N LYS A 202 -4.35 -6.53 -23.96
CA LYS A 202 -5.27 -7.43 -24.65
C LYS A 202 -6.68 -7.10 -24.21
N ARG A 203 -7.57 -6.85 -25.15
CA ARG A 203 -8.98 -6.52 -24.85
C ARG A 203 -9.56 -7.57 -23.91
N GLY A 204 -9.97 -7.13 -22.71
CA GLY A 204 -10.64 -7.98 -21.74
C GLY A 204 -9.74 -8.57 -20.63
N CYS A 205 -8.41 -8.39 -20.68
CA CYS A 205 -7.57 -8.78 -19.56
C CYS A 205 -7.62 -7.72 -18.45
N SER A 206 -7.69 -8.16 -17.20
CA SER A 206 -7.49 -7.30 -16.04
C SER A 206 -6.02 -6.91 -15.89
N THR A 207 -5.73 -5.79 -15.22
CA THR A 207 -4.37 -5.38 -14.89
C THR A 207 -4.18 -5.34 -13.38
N MET A 208 -2.95 -5.58 -12.92
CA MET A 208 -2.57 -5.54 -11.52
C MET A 208 -1.33 -4.67 -11.32
N CYS A 209 -1.43 -3.67 -10.47
CA CYS A 209 -0.31 -2.76 -10.17
C CYS A 209 -0.12 -2.63 -8.66
N HIS A 210 0.97 -3.15 -8.15
CA HIS A 210 1.40 -2.96 -6.76
C HIS A 210 2.18 -1.64 -6.63
N ILE A 211 1.47 -0.53 -6.53
CA ILE A 211 2.12 0.79 -6.50
C ILE A 211 2.94 1.07 -5.24
N HIS A 212 2.73 0.28 -4.20
CA HIS A 212 3.56 0.27 -3.00
C HIS A 212 4.49 -0.96 -2.90
N GLY A 213 4.59 -1.73 -3.99
CA GLY A 213 5.35 -2.98 -4.01
C GLY A 213 4.62 -4.15 -3.38
N CYS A 214 5.26 -5.30 -3.37
CA CYS A 214 4.72 -6.50 -2.72
C CYS A 214 5.83 -7.41 -2.18
N ILE A 215 5.43 -8.40 -1.38
CA ILE A 215 6.36 -9.35 -0.73
C ILE A 215 7.08 -10.29 -1.71
N GLU A 216 6.66 -10.35 -2.96
CA GLU A 216 7.30 -11.15 -4.01
C GLU A 216 8.28 -10.34 -4.87
N PHE A 217 8.43 -9.04 -4.62
CA PHE A 217 9.41 -8.22 -5.31
C PHE A 217 10.77 -8.27 -4.64
N PHE A 218 11.83 -8.23 -5.45
CA PHE A 218 13.20 -8.10 -4.97
C PHE A 218 14.11 -7.49 -6.03
N ASP A 219 15.28 -7.01 -5.59
CA ASP A 219 16.28 -6.42 -6.45
C ASP A 219 16.93 -7.46 -7.39
N SER A 220 16.96 -7.15 -8.68
CA SER A 220 17.57 -8.00 -9.72
C SER A 220 19.08 -8.21 -9.56
N ARG A 221 19.78 -7.40 -8.80
CA ARG A 221 21.25 -7.45 -8.62
C ARG A 221 21.75 -8.72 -7.93
N TYR A 222 20.88 -9.51 -7.35
CA TYR A 222 21.31 -10.75 -6.66
C TYR A 222 22.07 -11.72 -7.57
N LYS A 223 21.89 -11.66 -8.90
CA LYS A 223 22.63 -12.47 -9.87
C LYS A 223 23.58 -11.58 -10.70
N GLU A 224 24.48 -10.85 -10.05
CA GLU A 224 25.44 -9.94 -10.67
C GLU A 224 26.20 -10.55 -11.88
N GLU A 225 26.51 -11.84 -11.86
CA GLU A 225 27.26 -12.49 -12.93
C GLU A 225 26.55 -12.49 -14.30
N VAL A 226 25.23 -12.49 -14.30
CA VAL A 226 24.43 -12.49 -15.54
C VAL A 226 24.16 -11.09 -16.06
N TYR A 227 23.99 -10.12 -15.17
CA TYR A 227 23.61 -8.75 -15.51
C TYR A 227 24.78 -7.80 -15.76
N GLN A 228 26.00 -8.13 -15.31
CA GLN A 228 27.16 -7.21 -15.37
C GLN A 228 27.49 -6.72 -16.79
N LYS A 229 27.22 -7.47 -17.84
CA LYS A 229 27.66 -7.09 -19.19
C LYS A 229 26.73 -6.17 -19.97
N GLU A 230 25.42 -6.24 -19.73
CA GLU A 230 24.46 -5.48 -20.55
C GLU A 230 23.59 -4.51 -19.75
N PHE A 231 23.23 -4.83 -18.51
CA PHE A 231 22.26 -4.06 -17.72
C PHE A 231 22.86 -2.91 -16.90
N ILE A 232 24.09 -3.04 -16.42
CA ILE A 232 24.77 -1.97 -15.65
C ILE A 232 24.92 -0.66 -16.43
N LYS A 233 24.86 -0.71 -17.74
CA LYS A 233 24.98 0.49 -18.59
C LYS A 233 23.77 1.41 -18.55
N TYR A 234 22.55 0.92 -18.18
CA TYR A 234 21.33 1.66 -18.45
C TYR A 234 20.25 1.62 -17.35
N ARG A 235 20.35 0.78 -16.33
CA ARG A 235 19.26 0.62 -15.34
C ARG A 235 19.81 0.52 -13.92
N PHE A 236 19.48 1.52 -13.11
CA PHE A 236 19.67 1.48 -11.68
C PHE A 236 18.48 0.76 -11.04
N HIS A 237 18.70 -0.44 -10.47
CA HIS A 237 17.87 -1.05 -9.45
C HIS A 237 16.41 -1.35 -9.80
N ASP A 238 16.18 -1.98 -10.94
CA ASP A 238 14.86 -2.51 -11.25
C ASP A 238 14.51 -3.67 -10.30
N LEU A 239 13.25 -3.77 -9.89
CA LEU A 239 12.74 -4.90 -9.14
C LEU A 239 12.32 -6.01 -10.10
N CYS A 240 12.54 -7.25 -9.65
CA CYS A 240 12.04 -8.46 -10.27
C CYS A 240 10.93 -9.07 -9.41
N LYS A 241 10.02 -9.82 -10.04
CA LYS A 241 9.01 -10.62 -9.35
C LYS A 241 9.50 -12.06 -9.23
N TYR A 242 9.42 -12.59 -8.03
CA TYR A 242 9.79 -13.96 -7.71
C TYR A 242 8.54 -14.82 -7.52
N PRO A 243 8.62 -16.14 -7.73
CA PRO A 243 7.46 -17.02 -7.71
C PRO A 243 6.84 -17.20 -6.31
N SER A 244 7.54 -16.81 -5.26
CA SER A 244 7.01 -16.83 -3.89
C SER A 244 7.82 -15.96 -2.93
N TYR A 245 7.20 -15.58 -1.83
CA TYR A 245 7.85 -14.87 -0.73
C TYR A 245 9.04 -15.63 -0.14
N GLU A 246 8.99 -16.97 -0.03
CA GLU A 246 10.08 -17.77 0.52
C GLU A 246 11.38 -17.58 -0.28
N LYS A 247 11.26 -17.47 -1.60
CA LYS A 247 12.44 -17.17 -2.46
C LYS A 247 13.01 -15.80 -2.18
N VAL A 248 12.16 -14.80 -1.99
CA VAL A 248 12.58 -13.44 -1.62
C VAL A 248 13.24 -13.42 -0.24
N ARG A 249 12.64 -14.07 0.76
CA ARG A 249 13.18 -14.15 2.12
C ARG A 249 14.59 -14.78 2.15
N ASP A 250 14.78 -15.88 1.43
CA ASP A 250 16.07 -16.58 1.39
C ASP A 250 17.18 -15.69 0.81
N MET A 251 16.83 -14.82 -0.14
CA MET A 251 17.76 -13.83 -0.68
C MET A 251 18.07 -12.70 0.29
N PHE A 252 17.08 -12.26 1.08
CA PHE A 252 17.32 -11.28 2.13
C PHE A 252 18.33 -11.77 3.16
N MET A 253 18.23 -13.03 3.55
CA MET A 253 19.12 -13.63 4.55
C MET A 253 20.54 -13.86 4.03
N GLY A 254 20.75 -13.89 2.72
CA GLY A 254 22.03 -14.21 2.08
C GLY A 254 22.82 -13.02 1.52
N SER A 255 22.29 -11.81 1.50
CA SER A 255 22.91 -10.70 0.77
C SER A 255 23.35 -9.53 1.64
N SER A 256 24.63 -9.13 1.49
CA SER A 256 25.07 -7.78 1.88
C SER A 256 24.67 -6.80 0.77
N LYS A 257 23.59 -6.03 0.96
CA LYS A 257 23.13 -5.09 -0.04
C LYS A 257 23.98 -3.83 -0.05
N SER A 258 24.60 -3.52 -1.15
CA SER A 258 25.21 -2.21 -1.40
C SER A 258 24.17 -1.32 -2.07
N SER A 259 23.73 -0.27 -1.39
CA SER A 259 22.93 0.78 -2.03
C SER A 259 23.84 1.65 -2.90
N PRO A 260 23.46 2.01 -4.14
CA PRO A 260 24.25 2.93 -4.94
C PRO A 260 24.23 4.32 -4.34
N SER A 261 25.30 5.03 -4.51
CA SER A 261 25.40 6.43 -4.13
C SER A 261 25.46 7.33 -5.36
N ASN A 262 24.82 8.49 -5.29
CA ASN A 262 24.99 9.53 -6.28
C ASN A 262 26.34 10.28 -6.07
N GLN A 263 26.62 11.25 -6.94
CA GLN A 263 27.86 12.06 -6.84
C GLN A 263 27.95 12.88 -5.54
N ALA A 264 26.83 13.13 -4.87
CA ALA A 264 26.77 13.81 -3.59
C ALA A 264 27.01 12.88 -2.39
N GLY A 265 27.14 11.58 -2.63
CA GLY A 265 27.29 10.57 -1.58
C GLY A 265 25.98 10.17 -0.91
N GLU A 266 24.83 10.66 -1.40
CA GLU A 266 23.52 10.22 -0.95
C GLU A 266 23.29 8.80 -1.46
N GLN A 267 22.86 7.90 -0.57
CA GLN A 267 22.56 6.54 -0.94
C GLN A 267 21.09 6.40 -1.31
N PHE A 268 20.88 5.73 -2.42
CA PHE A 268 19.54 5.39 -2.85
C PHE A 268 19.10 4.08 -2.16
N VAL A 269 18.01 4.14 -1.40
CA VAL A 269 17.46 2.99 -0.70
C VAL A 269 16.43 2.30 -1.59
N ASN A 270 16.86 1.22 -2.26
CA ASN A 270 15.95 0.38 -3.05
C ASN A 270 15.32 -0.68 -2.15
N THR A 271 13.99 -0.65 -2.04
CA THR A 271 13.22 -1.61 -1.24
C THR A 271 12.10 -2.23 -2.09
N PRO A 272 11.80 -3.53 -1.89
CA PRO A 272 10.72 -4.21 -2.61
C PRO A 272 9.33 -3.69 -2.27
N ILE A 273 9.20 -3.01 -1.13
CA ILE A 273 7.98 -2.32 -0.73
C ILE A 273 8.25 -0.83 -0.50
N ILE A 274 7.32 0.00 -0.93
CA ILE A 274 7.35 1.45 -0.70
C ILE A 274 6.57 1.73 0.58
N THR A 275 7.29 2.07 1.64
CA THR A 275 6.72 2.50 2.91
C THR A 275 7.42 3.77 3.38
N GLY A 276 6.95 4.37 4.46
CA GLY A 276 7.48 5.64 4.95
C GLY A 276 6.79 6.87 4.36
N LEU A 277 7.32 8.06 4.64
CA LEU A 277 6.66 9.32 4.30
C LEU A 277 7.00 9.86 2.89
N MET A 278 8.14 9.46 2.32
CA MET A 278 8.61 9.94 1.00
C MET A 278 8.39 8.89 -0.10
N LYS A 279 7.14 8.43 -0.23
CA LYS A 279 6.79 7.39 -1.21
C LYS A 279 7.10 7.82 -2.65
N THR A 280 6.97 9.12 -2.95
CA THR A 280 7.18 9.68 -4.29
C THR A 280 8.63 9.62 -4.77
N ASP A 281 9.61 9.61 -3.87
CA ASP A 281 11.02 9.58 -4.25
C ASP A 281 11.44 8.24 -4.88
N LYS A 282 10.65 7.19 -4.62
CA LYS A 282 10.87 5.84 -5.14
C LYS A 282 10.20 5.59 -6.50
N LEU A 283 9.47 6.56 -7.04
CA LEU A 283 8.73 6.40 -8.30
C LEU A 283 9.63 6.23 -9.53
N ASN A 284 10.93 6.48 -9.41
CA ASN A 284 11.88 6.30 -10.52
C ASN A 284 12.35 4.86 -10.71
N ILE A 285 11.94 3.94 -9.82
CA ILE A 285 12.30 2.53 -9.87
C ILE A 285 11.24 1.77 -10.67
N LEU A 286 11.67 0.83 -11.54
CA LEU A 286 10.74 -0.12 -12.13
C LEU A 286 10.34 -1.20 -11.09
N PRO A 287 9.07 -1.54 -11.01
CA PRO A 287 7.95 -1.18 -11.91
C PRO A 287 7.20 0.10 -11.53
N PHE A 288 7.52 0.76 -10.41
CA PHE A 288 6.71 1.81 -9.81
C PHE A 288 6.43 2.99 -10.74
N ALA A 289 7.43 3.45 -11.50
CA ALA A 289 7.24 4.54 -12.46
C ALA A 289 6.10 4.27 -13.46
N PHE A 290 6.02 3.04 -13.95
CA PHE A 290 4.97 2.64 -14.89
C PHE A 290 3.64 2.36 -14.20
N TYR A 291 3.64 1.78 -13.01
CA TYR A 291 2.43 1.55 -12.23
C TYR A 291 1.72 2.86 -11.86
N HIS A 292 2.48 3.88 -11.46
CA HIS A 292 1.92 5.20 -11.22
C HIS A 292 1.39 5.86 -12.50
N THR A 293 2.11 5.73 -13.62
CA THR A 293 1.60 6.20 -14.92
C THR A 293 0.34 5.46 -15.33
N HIS A 294 0.27 4.15 -15.09
CA HIS A 294 -0.93 3.35 -15.36
C HIS A 294 -2.11 3.79 -14.49
N LEU A 295 -1.91 4.00 -13.20
CA LEU A 295 -2.93 4.53 -12.30
C LEU A 295 -3.50 5.86 -12.80
N TYR A 296 -2.65 6.81 -13.23
CA TYR A 296 -3.14 8.04 -13.85
C TYR A 296 -4.03 7.77 -15.06
N ASN A 297 -3.59 6.89 -15.95
CA ASN A 297 -4.35 6.54 -17.14
C ASN A 297 -5.70 5.90 -16.79
N CYS A 298 -5.76 5.03 -15.79
CA CYS A 298 -6.99 4.37 -15.35
C CYS A 298 -7.99 5.40 -14.81
N VAL A 299 -7.56 6.26 -13.89
CA VAL A 299 -8.42 7.30 -13.29
C VAL A 299 -8.92 8.30 -14.34
N MET A 300 -8.10 8.63 -15.36
CA MET A 300 -8.50 9.57 -16.42
C MET A 300 -9.47 8.97 -17.44
N ARG A 301 -9.43 7.66 -17.67
CA ARG A 301 -10.22 7.00 -18.71
C ARG A 301 -11.52 6.38 -18.20
N SER A 302 -11.50 5.85 -16.98
CA SER A 302 -12.66 5.19 -16.39
C SER A 302 -13.45 6.15 -15.52
N ASN A 303 -14.76 6.23 -15.78
CA ASN A 303 -15.70 6.91 -14.88
C ASN A 303 -16.18 5.99 -13.74
N SER A 304 -15.79 4.72 -13.74
CA SER A 304 -16.17 3.72 -12.75
C SER A 304 -15.00 3.39 -11.85
N LEU A 305 -15.20 3.55 -10.56
CA LEU A 305 -14.17 3.37 -9.53
C LEU A 305 -14.71 2.53 -8.36
N LEU A 306 -13.97 1.50 -8.02
CA LEU A 306 -14.17 0.71 -6.81
C LEU A 306 -13.04 1.01 -5.81
N ILE A 307 -13.38 1.39 -4.59
CA ILE A 307 -12.42 1.58 -3.50
C ILE A 307 -12.76 0.59 -2.39
N VAL A 308 -11.80 -0.26 -2.02
CA VAL A 308 -11.98 -1.28 -0.99
C VAL A 308 -10.93 -1.13 0.10
N GLY A 309 -11.35 -0.80 1.32
CA GLY A 309 -10.51 -0.80 2.50
C GLY A 309 -9.31 0.16 2.45
N TYR A 310 -9.46 1.30 1.78
CA TYR A 310 -8.45 2.34 1.70
C TYR A 310 -8.71 3.42 2.76
N SER A 311 -7.72 3.68 3.61
CA SER A 311 -7.83 4.64 4.73
C SER A 311 -7.69 6.11 4.33
N PHE A 312 -7.49 6.43 3.06
CA PHE A 312 -7.21 7.79 2.56
C PHE A 312 -5.96 8.44 3.17
N GLY A 313 -5.01 7.63 3.60
CA GLY A 313 -3.73 8.09 4.17
C GLY A 313 -2.70 8.56 3.14
N ASP A 314 -2.86 8.29 1.86
CA ASP A 314 -1.92 8.63 0.81
C ASP A 314 -2.36 9.88 0.04
N LEU A 315 -1.67 10.99 0.28
CA LEU A 315 -2.01 12.29 -0.32
C LEU A 315 -1.99 12.26 -1.85
N TYR A 316 -1.09 11.48 -2.44
CA TYR A 316 -0.97 11.39 -3.89
C TYR A 316 -2.19 10.67 -4.50
N ILE A 317 -2.63 9.58 -3.91
CA ILE A 317 -3.85 8.88 -4.34
C ILE A 317 -5.07 9.77 -4.16
N ASN A 318 -5.19 10.45 -3.01
CA ASN A 318 -6.30 11.35 -2.75
C ASN A 318 -6.40 12.46 -3.81
N GLN A 319 -5.27 13.03 -4.23
CA GLN A 319 -5.25 14.04 -5.29
C GLN A 319 -5.73 13.49 -6.64
N LEU A 320 -5.39 12.25 -6.97
CA LEU A 320 -5.90 11.60 -8.19
C LEU A 320 -7.40 11.38 -8.15
N LEU A 321 -7.94 11.01 -6.98
CA LEU A 321 -9.38 10.88 -6.78
C LEU A 321 -10.11 12.20 -6.96
N GLU A 322 -9.51 13.31 -6.53
CA GLU A 322 -10.05 14.65 -6.78
C GLU A 322 -10.08 14.98 -8.29
N TRP A 323 -9.04 14.61 -9.02
CA TRP A 323 -9.01 14.82 -10.48
C TRP A 323 -10.02 13.96 -11.21
N MET A 324 -10.25 12.73 -10.78
CA MET A 324 -11.31 11.88 -11.31
C MET A 324 -12.68 12.59 -11.23
N GLU A 325 -12.97 13.20 -10.08
CA GLU A 325 -14.19 13.98 -9.91
C GLU A 325 -14.31 15.12 -10.92
N LEU A 326 -13.25 15.91 -11.08
CA LEU A 326 -13.22 17.04 -12.01
C LEU A 326 -13.42 16.61 -13.47
N ILE A 327 -12.87 15.46 -13.86
CA ILE A 327 -12.89 14.98 -15.25
C ILE A 327 -14.24 14.36 -15.60
N HIS A 328 -14.77 13.51 -14.73
CA HIS A 328 -15.95 12.71 -15.04
C HIS A 328 -17.27 13.35 -14.56
N GLY A 329 -17.21 14.30 -13.62
CA GLY A 329 -18.37 15.03 -13.13
C GLY A 329 -19.51 14.10 -12.66
N GLU A 330 -20.73 14.33 -13.16
CA GLU A 330 -21.92 13.52 -12.80
C GLU A 330 -21.95 12.12 -13.42
N LYS A 331 -21.08 11.84 -14.38
CA LYS A 331 -20.97 10.51 -15.01
C LYS A 331 -20.19 9.50 -14.17
N LYS A 332 -19.51 9.97 -13.12
CA LYS A 332 -18.74 9.07 -12.24
C LYS A 332 -19.66 8.08 -11.50
N ARG A 333 -19.16 6.86 -11.35
CA ARG A 333 -19.78 5.80 -10.55
C ARG A 333 -18.74 5.27 -9.59
N VAL A 334 -18.86 5.65 -8.34
CA VAL A 334 -17.90 5.29 -7.30
C VAL A 334 -18.55 4.36 -6.30
N VAL A 335 -17.94 3.22 -6.06
CA VAL A 335 -18.30 2.33 -4.95
C VAL A 335 -17.18 2.42 -3.90
N LEU A 336 -17.55 2.80 -2.69
CA LEU A 336 -16.66 2.82 -1.54
C LEU A 336 -17.08 1.76 -0.53
N ILE A 337 -16.17 0.84 -0.23
CA ILE A 337 -16.36 -0.22 0.76
C ILE A 337 -15.36 -0.01 1.89
N ASP A 338 -15.89 0.25 3.08
CA ASP A 338 -15.10 0.52 4.28
C ASP A 338 -15.76 -0.08 5.52
N TYR A 339 -15.13 0.01 6.68
CA TYR A 339 -15.68 -0.46 7.94
C TYR A 339 -15.69 0.66 8.99
N TRP A 340 -16.89 1.15 9.31
CA TRP A 340 -17.12 2.21 10.31
C TRP A 340 -17.78 1.64 11.56
N LYS A 341 -16.98 1.30 12.53
CA LYS A 341 -17.42 0.61 13.74
C LYS A 341 -18.55 1.32 14.49
N LEU A 342 -18.39 2.61 14.76
CA LEU A 342 -19.37 3.37 15.55
C LEU A 342 -20.73 3.43 14.85
N LEU A 343 -20.76 3.66 13.55
CA LEU A 343 -22.02 3.64 12.81
C LEU A 343 -22.58 2.24 12.67
N ASN A 344 -21.74 1.21 12.46
CA ASN A 344 -22.19 -0.18 12.44
C ASN A 344 -22.90 -0.60 13.74
N ASP A 345 -22.30 -0.27 14.88
CA ASP A 345 -22.85 -0.65 16.18
C ASP A 345 -24.15 0.10 16.51
N ASN A 346 -24.44 1.21 15.86
CA ASN A 346 -25.53 2.11 16.22
C ASN A 346 -26.57 2.38 15.10
N VAL A 347 -26.44 1.75 13.94
CA VAL A 347 -27.33 1.98 12.77
C VAL A 347 -28.82 1.84 13.08
N LYS A 348 -29.20 0.98 14.00
CA LYS A 348 -30.61 0.75 14.38
C LYS A 348 -31.19 1.82 15.29
N LYS A 349 -30.38 2.78 15.78
CA LYS A 349 -30.85 3.87 16.62
C LYS A 349 -31.40 4.99 15.74
N SER A 350 -32.53 5.56 16.12
CA SER A 350 -33.23 6.61 15.37
C SER A 350 -33.06 8.01 15.98
N GLY A 351 -33.26 9.04 15.17
CA GLY A 351 -33.35 10.45 15.63
C GLY A 351 -32.02 11.01 16.12
N ASP A 352 -32.06 11.80 17.20
CA ASP A 352 -30.91 12.55 17.74
C ASP A 352 -29.68 11.68 18.06
N VAL A 353 -29.89 10.42 18.43
CA VAL A 353 -28.80 9.49 18.69
C VAL A 353 -28.02 9.17 17.42
N ARG A 354 -28.70 9.06 16.27
CA ARG A 354 -28.04 8.82 14.97
C ARG A 354 -27.18 10.01 14.58
N ASP A 355 -27.70 11.22 14.74
CA ASP A 355 -26.97 12.45 14.41
C ASP A 355 -25.71 12.60 15.27
N MET A 356 -25.82 12.32 16.56
CA MET A 356 -24.69 12.29 17.47
C MET A 356 -23.65 11.22 17.07
N MET A 357 -24.09 10.04 16.60
CA MET A 357 -23.17 8.99 16.17
C MET A 357 -22.47 9.32 14.86
N ILE A 358 -23.13 10.03 13.93
CA ILE A 358 -22.48 10.50 12.71
C ILE A 358 -21.33 11.46 13.06
N GLN A 359 -21.59 12.43 13.94
CA GLN A 359 -20.55 13.37 14.37
C GLN A 359 -19.41 12.65 15.10
N LYS A 360 -19.72 11.73 16.01
CA LYS A 360 -18.71 10.97 16.73
C LYS A 360 -17.88 10.08 15.81
N THR A 361 -18.47 9.48 14.78
CA THR A 361 -17.76 8.71 13.77
C THR A 361 -16.80 9.59 13.00
N TYR A 362 -17.19 10.79 12.62
CA TYR A 362 -16.30 11.76 11.99
C TYR A 362 -15.10 12.09 12.88
N ASP A 363 -15.35 12.42 14.14
CA ASP A 363 -14.30 12.83 15.07
C ASP A 363 -13.31 11.71 15.43
N GLU A 364 -13.74 10.46 15.46
CA GLU A 364 -12.96 9.33 15.96
C GLU A 364 -12.47 8.33 14.88
N GLU A 365 -13.19 8.17 13.76
CA GLU A 365 -12.92 7.12 12.78
C GLU A 365 -12.60 7.63 11.37
N ILE A 366 -13.07 8.82 11.00
CA ILE A 366 -12.97 9.34 9.65
C ILE A 366 -11.81 10.31 9.52
N SER A 367 -10.90 10.05 8.58
CA SER A 367 -9.88 11.04 8.25
C SER A 367 -10.47 12.24 7.52
N ASP A 368 -9.85 13.41 7.66
CA ASP A 368 -10.26 14.62 6.93
C ASP A 368 -10.28 14.40 5.41
N ALA A 369 -9.37 13.58 4.89
CA ALA A 369 -9.31 13.25 3.47
C ALA A 369 -10.51 12.42 3.03
N LEU A 370 -10.92 11.40 3.81
CA LEU A 370 -12.11 10.62 3.53
C LEU A 370 -13.39 11.50 3.65
N GLY A 371 -13.46 12.33 4.69
CA GLY A 371 -14.57 13.28 4.86
C GLY A 371 -14.71 14.21 3.67
N THR A 372 -13.62 14.80 3.21
CA THR A 372 -13.56 15.66 2.02
C THR A 372 -13.98 14.91 0.76
N PHE A 373 -13.49 13.69 0.57
CA PHE A 373 -13.88 12.84 -0.57
C PHE A 373 -15.37 12.58 -0.60
N LEU A 374 -15.98 12.22 0.54
CA LEU A 374 -17.42 11.98 0.63
C LEU A 374 -18.25 13.23 0.31
N CYS A 375 -17.85 14.40 0.84
CA CYS A 375 -18.51 15.67 0.54
C CYS A 375 -18.50 15.94 -0.98
N ARG A 376 -17.37 15.79 -1.62
CA ARG A 376 -17.24 15.98 -3.08
C ARG A 376 -18.06 14.98 -3.88
N MET A 377 -18.04 13.69 -3.52
CA MET A 377 -18.78 12.65 -4.24
C MET A 377 -20.29 12.82 -4.12
N THR A 378 -20.78 13.33 -3.00
CA THR A 378 -22.21 13.56 -2.75
C THR A 378 -22.68 14.96 -3.19
N GLY A 379 -21.76 15.91 -3.38
CA GLY A 379 -22.05 17.32 -3.66
C GLY A 379 -22.48 18.10 -2.43
N GLU A 380 -22.17 17.62 -1.23
CA GLU A 380 -22.55 18.24 0.04
C GLU A 380 -21.42 19.08 0.65
N SER A 381 -21.80 20.06 1.49
CA SER A 381 -20.85 21.02 2.05
C SER A 381 -20.01 20.47 3.21
N ASP A 382 -20.49 19.43 3.88
CA ASP A 382 -19.85 18.83 5.04
C ASP A 382 -20.18 17.34 5.19
N PHE A 383 -19.41 16.64 6.01
CA PHE A 383 -19.53 15.19 6.22
C PHE A 383 -20.91 14.77 6.74
N TYR A 384 -21.50 15.55 7.65
CA TYR A 384 -22.81 15.22 8.21
C TYR A 384 -23.90 15.24 7.14
N ASN A 385 -23.92 16.26 6.29
CA ASN A 385 -24.83 16.36 5.16
C ASN A 385 -24.54 15.29 4.11
N ALA A 386 -23.26 15.01 3.84
CA ALA A 386 -22.85 13.94 2.94
C ALA A 386 -23.43 12.58 3.38
N VAL A 387 -23.29 12.22 4.66
CA VAL A 387 -23.83 10.97 5.20
C VAL A 387 -25.37 10.98 5.18
N LYS A 388 -26.01 12.11 5.45
CA LYS A 388 -27.48 12.23 5.37
C LYS A 388 -28.04 12.24 3.95
N SER A 389 -27.21 12.48 2.96
CA SER A 389 -27.63 12.47 1.55
C SER A 389 -27.95 11.08 1.02
N PHE A 390 -27.55 10.00 1.71
CA PHE A 390 -27.86 8.65 1.29
C PHE A 390 -29.35 8.30 1.47
N ASN A 391 -29.91 7.62 0.47
CA ASN A 391 -31.34 7.29 0.40
C ASN A 391 -31.79 6.37 1.55
N SER A 392 -30.91 5.48 1.99
CA SER A 392 -31.14 4.60 3.14
C SER A 392 -29.87 4.50 3.96
N PHE A 393 -30.01 4.27 5.27
CA PHE A 393 -28.88 4.03 6.12
C PHE A 393 -28.95 2.59 6.63
N ASP A 394 -28.31 1.69 5.92
CA ASP A 394 -28.26 0.26 6.24
C ASP A 394 -26.82 -0.22 6.23
N ARG A 395 -26.35 -0.78 7.35
CA ARG A 395 -24.98 -1.31 7.44
C ARG A 395 -24.74 -2.55 6.57
N THR A 396 -25.82 -3.29 6.30
CA THR A 396 -25.76 -4.57 5.60
C THR A 396 -26.04 -4.45 4.12
N GLY A 397 -26.48 -3.27 3.66
CA GLY A 397 -26.84 -3.01 2.28
C GLY A 397 -26.14 -1.80 1.66
N PRO A 398 -26.29 -1.63 0.35
CA PRO A 398 -25.77 -0.47 -0.34
C PRO A 398 -26.51 0.80 0.02
N MET A 399 -25.77 1.86 0.32
CA MET A 399 -26.27 3.20 0.50
C MET A 399 -25.90 4.04 -0.72
N ILE A 400 -26.88 4.55 -1.45
CA ILE A 400 -26.65 5.32 -2.67
C ILE A 400 -26.91 6.80 -2.39
N SER A 401 -25.97 7.66 -2.76
CA SER A 401 -26.11 9.11 -2.66
C SER A 401 -27.25 9.63 -3.54
N LYS A 402 -27.90 10.73 -3.15
CA LYS A 402 -29.02 11.32 -3.91
C LYS A 402 -28.66 11.71 -5.33
N ASN A 403 -27.41 12.10 -5.58
CA ASN A 403 -26.93 12.42 -6.92
C ASN A 403 -26.59 11.18 -7.77
N GLY A 404 -26.68 9.97 -7.19
CA GLY A 404 -26.40 8.72 -7.90
C GLY A 404 -24.93 8.46 -8.25
N CYS A 405 -24.00 9.25 -7.72
CA CYS A 405 -22.58 9.14 -8.04
C CYS A 405 -21.80 8.20 -7.11
N LEU A 406 -22.28 8.00 -5.89
CA LEU A 406 -21.59 7.21 -4.87
C LEU A 406 -22.50 6.12 -4.29
N MET A 407 -21.98 4.91 -4.27
CA MET A 407 -22.51 3.79 -3.48
C MET A 407 -21.56 3.50 -2.34
N LEU A 408 -22.04 3.49 -1.11
CA LEU A 408 -21.26 3.32 0.11
C LEU A 408 -21.68 2.04 0.86
N PHE A 409 -20.70 1.26 1.30
CA PHE A 409 -20.85 0.17 2.27
C PHE A 409 -19.96 0.44 3.48
N ILE A 410 -20.53 0.34 4.68
CA ILE A 410 -19.81 0.57 5.94
C ILE A 410 -19.63 -0.69 6.79
N GLY A 411 -20.09 -1.82 6.32
CA GLY A 411 -20.06 -3.11 7.01
C GLY A 411 -18.84 -4.00 6.73
N GLY A 412 -17.86 -3.48 5.98
CA GLY A 412 -16.68 -4.23 5.54
C GLY A 412 -16.88 -4.94 4.20
N PHE A 413 -15.80 -5.53 3.69
CA PHE A 413 -15.80 -6.07 2.33
C PHE A 413 -16.61 -7.36 2.22
N LYS A 414 -16.45 -8.29 3.16
CA LYS A 414 -17.21 -9.56 3.18
C LYS A 414 -18.73 -9.33 3.19
N GLU A 415 -19.19 -8.30 3.91
CA GLU A 415 -20.62 -7.95 3.91
C GLU A 415 -21.05 -7.36 2.55
N ALA A 416 -20.23 -6.46 1.99
CA ALA A 416 -20.51 -5.85 0.69
C ALA A 416 -20.60 -6.88 -0.44
N THR A 417 -19.79 -7.95 -0.43
CA THR A 417 -19.81 -8.98 -1.48
C THR A 417 -21.12 -9.75 -1.58
N LYS A 418 -21.94 -9.74 -0.54
CA LYS A 418 -23.31 -10.29 -0.59
C LYS A 418 -24.24 -9.52 -1.54
N HIS A 419 -23.83 -8.32 -1.92
CA HIS A 419 -24.52 -7.42 -2.84
C HIS A 419 -23.76 -7.17 -4.12
N ARG A 420 -22.87 -8.08 -4.54
CA ARG A 420 -21.97 -7.94 -5.69
C ARG A 420 -22.70 -7.59 -6.98
N ASP A 421 -23.88 -8.19 -7.24
CA ASP A 421 -24.65 -7.90 -8.44
C ASP A 421 -25.06 -6.43 -8.52
N LYS A 422 -25.47 -5.83 -7.40
CA LYS A 422 -25.81 -4.41 -7.32
C LYS A 422 -24.56 -3.53 -7.49
N ILE A 423 -23.42 -3.96 -6.97
CA ILE A 423 -22.13 -3.26 -7.14
C ILE A 423 -21.76 -3.24 -8.61
N TYR A 424 -21.84 -4.39 -9.30
CA TYR A 424 -21.51 -4.50 -10.73
C TYR A 424 -22.47 -3.69 -11.60
N GLU A 425 -23.78 -3.78 -11.33
CA GLU A 425 -24.79 -2.97 -12.01
C GLU A 425 -24.52 -1.47 -11.87
N PHE A 426 -24.21 -1.02 -10.64
CA PHE A 426 -23.91 0.39 -10.37
C PHE A 426 -22.63 0.86 -11.07
N LEU A 427 -21.58 0.07 -11.07
CA LEU A 427 -20.33 0.38 -11.77
C LEU A 427 -20.48 0.41 -13.30
N ASN A 428 -21.46 -0.31 -13.84
CA ASN A 428 -21.75 -0.40 -15.27
C ASN A 428 -22.82 0.60 -15.76
N SER A 429 -23.43 1.39 -14.85
CA SER A 429 -24.55 2.30 -15.16
C SER A 429 -24.16 3.63 -15.82
#